data_2a5694848ae543a69c232caba6732a0a
#
_entry.id   2a5694848ae543a69c232caba6732a0a
#
_cell.length_a   1.000
_cell.length_b   1.000
_cell.length_c   1.000
_cell.angle_alpha   90.00
_cell.angle_beta   90.00
_cell.angle_gamma   90.00
#
_symmetry.space_group_name_H-M   'P 1'
#
loop_
_entity.id
_entity.type
_entity.pdbx_description
1 polymer ?
#
loop_
_entity_poly.entity_id
_entity_poly.type
_entity_poly.pdbx_seq_one_letter_code
_entity_poly.pdbx_strand_id
1 'polypeptide(L)'
;TTMTQNTALTTPRVVLLDIEGTTLPVAFVHKVLFPYARTHLPALLAQQSDNPVVVQALAETAQLAPGVPAAEQLERWMDTDAKVAPLKSLQGLCWEQGYRQGELVADLYADVVPTLKAWKAAGLTLAVYSSGSEAAQKLIYGYTEQGDVTPLFSAFFDLKVGGKRESASYR
;
A
#
# COMPACT_ATOMS: atom_id res chain seq x y z
N THR A 1 -1.43 38.90 36.96
CA THR A 1 -2.63 38.40 36.25
C THR A 1 -2.11 37.68 35.01
N THR A 2 -1.95 36.36 35.11
CA THR A 2 -1.45 35.53 34.04
C THR A 2 -2.62 35.21 33.09
N MET A 3 -2.60 35.77 31.89
CA MET A 3 -3.54 35.39 30.84
C MET A 3 -3.16 34.02 30.35
N THR A 4 -3.95 33.03 30.72
CA THR A 4 -3.93 31.68 30.12
C THR A 4 -4.48 31.86 28.70
N GLN A 5 -3.60 31.80 27.70
CA GLN A 5 -4.03 31.70 26.32
C GLN A 5 -4.71 30.34 26.16
N ASN A 6 -6.01 30.35 26.11
CA ASN A 6 -6.82 29.22 25.73
C ASN A 6 -6.64 29.01 24.22
N THR A 7 -5.63 28.22 23.85
CA THR A 7 -5.46 27.78 22.46
C THR A 7 -6.63 26.84 22.18
N ALA A 8 -7.70 27.37 21.62
CA ALA A 8 -8.81 26.56 21.14
C ALA A 8 -8.22 25.56 20.14
N LEU A 9 -8.21 24.28 20.52
CA LEU A 9 -7.85 23.20 19.63
C LEU A 9 -8.84 23.24 18.45
N THR A 10 -8.37 23.70 17.31
CA THR A 10 -9.19 23.65 16.09
C THR A 10 -9.46 22.20 15.75
N THR A 11 -10.71 21.87 15.56
CA THR A 11 -11.10 20.51 15.09
C THR A 11 -10.37 20.21 13.78
N PRO A 12 -9.65 19.08 13.67
CA PRO A 12 -8.98 18.73 12.45
C PRO A 12 -9.97 18.61 11.29
N ARG A 13 -9.57 19.04 10.11
CA ARG A 13 -10.38 18.89 8.88
C ARG A 13 -10.01 17.65 8.09
N VAL A 14 -8.80 17.18 8.24
CA VAL A 14 -8.22 16.07 7.51
C VAL A 14 -7.61 15.10 8.50
N VAL A 15 -7.87 13.82 8.28
CA VAL A 15 -7.18 12.72 8.97
C VAL A 15 -6.33 12.00 7.92
N LEU A 16 -5.03 11.97 8.16
CA LEU A 16 -4.06 11.26 7.33
C LEU A 16 -3.65 9.99 8.05
N LEU A 17 -3.87 8.85 7.41
CA LEU A 17 -3.71 7.53 8.00
C LEU A 17 -2.56 6.77 7.35
N ASP A 18 -1.82 6.04 8.16
CA ASP A 18 -0.92 4.97 7.72
C ASP A 18 -1.70 3.66 7.56
N ILE A 19 -1.08 2.65 6.99
CA ILE A 19 -1.69 1.34 6.79
C ILE A 19 -1.14 0.34 7.81
N GLU A 20 0.13 -0.02 7.68
CA GLU A 20 0.77 -1.09 8.46
C GLU A 20 0.83 -0.74 9.95
N GLY A 21 0.19 -1.55 10.76
CA GLY A 21 0.10 -1.33 12.20
C GLY A 21 -0.85 -0.20 12.63
N THR A 22 -1.57 0.41 11.70
CA THR A 22 -2.56 1.48 11.97
C THR A 22 -3.97 1.04 11.60
N THR A 23 -4.21 0.71 10.34
CA THR A 23 -5.51 0.23 9.86
C THR A 23 -5.51 -1.27 9.57
N LEU A 24 -4.34 -1.82 9.30
CA LEU A 24 -4.11 -3.22 8.96
C LEU A 24 -2.99 -3.77 9.83
N PRO A 25 -3.13 -5.01 10.37
CA PRO A 25 -2.04 -5.64 11.10
C PRO A 25 -0.77 -5.78 10.25
N VAL A 26 0.40 -5.46 10.81
CA VAL A 26 1.70 -5.70 10.15
C VAL A 26 1.85 -7.17 9.78
N ALA A 27 1.34 -8.07 10.62
CA ALA A 27 1.34 -9.51 10.37
C ALA A 27 0.65 -9.89 9.05
N PHE A 28 -0.38 -9.18 8.64
CA PHE A 28 -1.06 -9.45 7.37
C PHE A 28 -0.10 -9.23 6.18
N VAL A 29 0.69 -8.17 6.21
CA VAL A 29 1.68 -7.88 5.18
C VAL A 29 2.76 -8.96 5.12
N HIS A 30 3.35 -9.29 6.26
CA HIS A 30 4.48 -10.23 6.32
C HIS A 30 4.07 -11.70 6.22
N LYS A 31 2.89 -12.08 6.69
CA LYS A 31 2.43 -13.48 6.71
C LYS A 31 1.48 -13.86 5.57
N VAL A 32 0.87 -12.88 4.93
CA VAL A 32 -0.10 -13.11 3.85
C VAL A 32 0.34 -12.47 2.54
N LEU A 33 0.51 -11.16 2.48
CA LEU A 33 0.79 -10.46 1.22
C LEU A 33 2.15 -10.83 0.62
N PHE A 34 3.23 -10.74 1.36
CA PHE A 34 4.56 -11.05 0.85
C PHE A 34 4.72 -12.52 0.47
N PRO A 35 4.30 -13.49 1.29
CA PRO A 35 4.33 -14.90 0.89
C PRO A 35 3.47 -15.22 -0.32
N TYR A 36 2.30 -14.58 -0.45
CA TYR A 36 1.44 -14.74 -1.62
C TYR A 36 2.14 -14.30 -2.91
N ALA A 37 2.74 -13.13 -2.91
CA ALA A 37 3.48 -12.62 -4.07
C ALA A 37 4.68 -13.52 -4.41
N ARG A 38 5.44 -13.97 -3.40
CA ARG A 38 6.57 -14.88 -3.60
C ARG A 38 6.14 -16.18 -4.28
N THR A 39 5.02 -16.75 -3.84
CA THR A 39 4.49 -18.01 -4.40
C THR A 39 3.98 -17.84 -5.83
N HIS A 40 3.33 -16.71 -6.13
CA HIS A 40 2.64 -16.51 -7.41
C HIS A 40 3.49 -15.79 -8.47
N LEU A 41 4.60 -15.15 -8.09
CA LEU A 41 5.44 -14.40 -9.01
C LEU A 41 5.99 -15.25 -10.18
N PRO A 42 6.52 -16.46 -9.98
CA PRO A 42 7.00 -17.28 -11.10
C PRO A 42 5.93 -17.57 -12.13
N ALA A 43 4.71 -17.91 -11.70
CA ALA A 43 3.58 -18.16 -12.60
C ALA A 43 3.14 -16.86 -13.33
N LEU A 44 3.14 -15.73 -12.65
CA LEU A 44 2.85 -14.42 -13.26
C LEU A 44 3.83 -14.11 -14.39
N LEU A 45 5.13 -14.28 -14.15
CA LEU A 45 6.16 -14.02 -15.14
C LEU A 45 6.04 -14.94 -16.37
N ALA A 46 5.63 -16.20 -16.16
CA ALA A 46 5.43 -17.16 -17.24
C ALA A 46 4.13 -16.90 -18.03
N GLN A 47 3.04 -16.58 -17.34
CA GLN A 47 1.72 -16.42 -17.95
C GLN A 47 1.48 -15.04 -18.55
N GLN A 48 2.12 -14.01 -18.02
CA GLN A 48 1.95 -12.61 -18.42
C GLN A 48 3.24 -12.00 -18.97
N SER A 49 4.03 -12.79 -19.69
CA SER A 49 5.32 -12.36 -20.25
C SER A 49 5.20 -11.22 -21.26
N ASP A 50 4.04 -11.05 -21.88
CA ASP A 50 3.70 -9.98 -22.82
C ASP A 50 3.00 -8.76 -22.16
N ASN A 51 2.66 -8.87 -20.90
CA ASN A 51 2.08 -7.73 -20.16
C ASN A 51 3.09 -6.58 -20.09
N PRO A 52 2.72 -5.35 -20.53
CA PRO A 52 3.65 -4.21 -20.56
C PRO A 52 4.27 -3.91 -19.18
N VAL A 53 3.53 -4.10 -18.10
CA VAL A 53 4.05 -3.89 -16.74
C VAL A 53 5.12 -4.92 -16.41
N VAL A 54 4.91 -6.18 -16.78
CA VAL A 54 5.90 -7.26 -16.58
C VAL A 54 7.15 -7.00 -17.43
N VAL A 55 6.97 -6.67 -18.71
CA VAL A 55 8.08 -6.36 -19.62
C VAL A 55 8.93 -5.23 -19.07
N GLN A 56 8.30 -4.15 -18.65
CA GLN A 56 9.02 -3.01 -18.09
C GLN A 56 9.72 -3.35 -16.77
N ALA A 57 9.06 -4.06 -15.87
CA ALA A 57 9.64 -4.46 -14.59
C ALA A 57 10.88 -5.36 -14.78
N LEU A 58 10.84 -6.29 -15.73
CA LEU A 58 11.98 -7.13 -16.05
C LEU A 58 13.13 -6.34 -16.67
N ALA A 59 12.83 -5.37 -17.54
CA ALA A 59 13.83 -4.47 -18.11
C ALA A 59 14.50 -3.60 -17.05
N GLU A 60 13.74 -3.03 -16.13
CA GLU A 60 14.25 -2.24 -15.00
C GLU A 60 15.11 -3.10 -14.07
N THR A 61 14.69 -4.34 -13.82
CA THR A 61 15.45 -5.30 -13.00
C THR A 61 16.82 -5.58 -13.64
N ALA A 62 16.86 -5.78 -14.96
CA ALA A 62 18.10 -5.99 -15.68
C ALA A 62 19.02 -4.76 -15.66
N GLN A 63 18.46 -3.56 -15.66
CA GLN A 63 19.23 -2.32 -15.55
C GLN A 63 19.83 -2.14 -14.16
N LEU A 64 19.06 -2.48 -13.11
CA LEU A 64 19.49 -2.34 -11.71
C LEU A 64 20.49 -3.44 -11.29
N ALA A 65 20.42 -4.61 -11.90
CA ALA A 65 21.29 -5.74 -11.61
C ALA A 65 21.80 -6.39 -12.91
N PRO A 66 22.72 -5.72 -13.65
CA PRO A 66 23.26 -6.26 -14.88
C PRO A 66 23.97 -7.61 -14.67
N GLY A 67 23.72 -8.56 -15.55
CA GLY A 67 24.35 -9.88 -15.51
C GLY A 67 23.76 -10.87 -14.51
N VAL A 68 22.73 -10.48 -13.76
CA VAL A 68 21.99 -11.37 -12.85
C VAL A 68 20.65 -11.73 -13.51
N PRO A 69 20.25 -13.02 -13.53
CA PRO A 69 18.92 -13.39 -14.00
C PRO A 69 17.83 -12.65 -13.23
N ALA A 70 16.85 -12.10 -13.94
CA ALA A 70 15.82 -11.25 -13.30
C ALA A 70 15.07 -11.97 -12.17
N ALA A 71 14.71 -13.25 -12.38
CA ALA A 71 14.03 -14.04 -11.35
C ALA A 71 14.86 -14.18 -10.07
N GLU A 72 16.15 -14.41 -10.20
CA GLU A 72 17.07 -14.50 -9.05
C GLU A 72 17.19 -13.16 -8.32
N GLN A 73 17.31 -12.07 -9.04
CA GLN A 73 17.41 -10.73 -8.45
C GLN A 73 16.12 -10.35 -7.73
N LEU A 74 14.97 -10.69 -8.28
CA LEU A 74 13.67 -10.45 -7.64
C LEU A 74 13.56 -11.25 -6.32
N GLU A 75 14.01 -12.50 -6.29
CA GLU A 75 14.06 -13.28 -5.04
C GLU A 75 14.96 -12.63 -3.99
N ARG A 76 16.15 -12.20 -4.38
CA ARG A 76 17.09 -11.50 -3.48
C ARG A 76 16.47 -10.23 -2.89
N TRP A 77 15.73 -9.48 -3.69
CA TRP A 77 15.04 -8.29 -3.21
C TRP A 77 13.89 -8.64 -2.25
N MET A 78 13.16 -9.72 -2.49
CA MET A 78 12.13 -10.19 -1.56
C MET A 78 12.74 -10.65 -0.23
N ASP A 79 13.89 -11.33 -0.27
CA ASP A 79 14.59 -11.78 0.94
C ASP A 79 15.07 -10.63 1.82
N THR A 80 15.41 -9.49 1.22
CA THR A 80 15.90 -8.30 1.92
C THR A 80 14.83 -7.24 2.15
N ASP A 81 13.58 -7.52 1.79
CA ASP A 81 12.47 -6.55 1.82
C ASP A 81 12.84 -5.24 1.11
N ALA A 82 13.48 -5.34 -0.04
CA ALA A 82 13.91 -4.19 -0.82
C ALA A 82 12.70 -3.45 -1.42
N LYS A 83 12.71 -2.13 -1.26
CA LYS A 83 11.63 -1.25 -1.77
C LYS A 83 11.99 -0.69 -3.14
N VAL A 84 12.16 -1.56 -4.12
CA VAL A 84 12.51 -1.21 -5.49
C VAL A 84 11.28 -1.23 -6.40
N ALA A 85 11.21 -0.28 -7.33
CA ALA A 85 10.04 -0.09 -8.19
C ALA A 85 9.64 -1.33 -9.00
N PRO A 86 10.55 -2.05 -9.68
CA PRO A 86 10.16 -3.23 -10.45
C PRO A 86 9.58 -4.35 -9.59
N LEU A 87 10.12 -4.59 -8.40
CA LEU A 87 9.56 -5.58 -7.48
C LEU A 87 8.16 -5.17 -7.01
N LYS A 88 7.97 -3.91 -6.63
CA LYS A 88 6.67 -3.40 -6.22
C LYS A 88 5.61 -3.53 -7.32
N SER A 89 5.96 -3.24 -8.57
CA SER A 89 5.05 -3.38 -9.70
C SER A 89 4.58 -4.83 -9.88
N LEU A 90 5.51 -5.78 -9.80
CA LEU A 90 5.21 -7.21 -9.95
C LEU A 90 4.42 -7.77 -8.77
N GLN A 91 4.77 -7.40 -7.55
CA GLN A 91 3.99 -7.75 -6.36
C GLN A 91 2.57 -7.19 -6.45
N GLY A 92 2.41 -5.96 -6.93
CA GLY A 92 1.11 -5.33 -7.14
C GLY A 92 0.22 -6.11 -8.10
N LEU A 93 0.77 -6.66 -9.19
CA LEU A 93 0.04 -7.53 -10.11
C LEU A 93 -0.38 -8.85 -9.46
N CYS A 94 0.51 -9.47 -8.67
CA CYS A 94 0.18 -10.69 -7.93
C CYS A 94 -0.98 -10.45 -6.95
N TRP A 95 -0.93 -9.36 -6.20
CA TRP A 95 -1.98 -9.02 -5.25
C TRP A 95 -3.29 -8.66 -5.93
N GLU A 96 -3.26 -7.90 -7.01
CA GLU A 96 -4.46 -7.60 -7.79
C GLU A 96 -5.17 -8.87 -8.24
N GLN A 97 -4.44 -9.82 -8.78
CA GLN A 97 -4.98 -11.11 -9.17
C GLN A 97 -5.56 -11.86 -7.97
N GLY A 98 -4.83 -11.93 -6.87
CA GLY A 98 -5.27 -12.61 -5.65
C GLY A 98 -6.54 -12.00 -5.05
N TYR A 99 -6.63 -10.69 -4.98
CA TYR A 99 -7.83 -10.00 -4.50
C TYR A 99 -9.03 -10.21 -5.44
N ARG A 100 -8.84 -10.10 -6.74
CA ARG A 100 -9.92 -10.32 -7.72
C ARG A 100 -10.44 -11.74 -7.73
N GLN A 101 -9.59 -12.73 -7.48
CA GLN A 101 -9.96 -14.14 -7.40
C GLN A 101 -10.54 -14.54 -6.03
N GLY A 102 -10.55 -13.64 -5.07
CA GLY A 102 -11.02 -13.90 -3.71
C GLY A 102 -10.04 -14.69 -2.83
N GLU A 103 -8.80 -14.88 -3.28
CA GLU A 103 -7.74 -15.55 -2.51
C GLU A 103 -7.13 -14.61 -1.44
N LEU A 104 -7.22 -13.32 -1.65
CA LEU A 104 -6.81 -12.29 -0.71
C LEU A 104 -8.01 -11.46 -0.28
N VAL A 105 -8.14 -11.26 1.03
CA VAL A 105 -9.10 -10.35 1.65
C VAL A 105 -8.37 -9.56 2.72
N ALA A 106 -8.44 -8.24 2.68
CA ALA A 106 -7.75 -7.42 3.66
C ALA A 106 -8.45 -7.49 5.03
N ASP A 107 -7.68 -7.88 6.03
CA ASP A 107 -8.13 -8.01 7.42
C ASP A 107 -7.81 -6.74 8.20
N LEU A 108 -8.65 -5.72 8.04
CA LEU A 108 -8.51 -4.47 8.79
C LEU A 108 -8.86 -4.70 10.27
N TYR A 109 -8.27 -3.90 11.17
CA TYR A 109 -8.71 -3.90 12.56
C TYR A 109 -10.21 -3.60 12.69
N ALA A 110 -10.88 -4.23 13.63
CA ALA A 110 -12.33 -4.20 13.73
C ALA A 110 -12.93 -2.81 13.95
N ASP A 111 -12.19 -1.90 14.57
CA ASP A 111 -12.60 -0.52 14.85
C ASP A 111 -12.38 0.45 13.69
N VAL A 112 -11.66 0.04 12.66
CA VAL A 112 -11.24 0.92 11.57
C VAL A 112 -12.43 1.42 10.75
N VAL A 113 -13.18 0.52 10.13
CA VAL A 113 -14.27 0.92 9.22
C VAL A 113 -15.38 1.69 9.93
N PRO A 114 -15.86 1.28 11.12
CA PRO A 114 -16.83 2.08 11.88
C PRO A 114 -16.33 3.49 12.21
N THR A 115 -15.06 3.62 12.59
CA THR A 115 -14.44 4.91 12.92
C THR A 115 -14.32 5.81 11.69
N LEU A 116 -13.85 5.26 10.56
CA LEU A 116 -13.73 6.00 9.29
C LEU A 116 -15.11 6.50 8.82
N LYS A 117 -16.14 5.68 8.92
CA LYS A 117 -17.51 6.09 8.58
C LYS A 117 -18.01 7.21 9.49
N ALA A 118 -17.75 7.13 10.79
CA ALA A 118 -18.13 8.17 11.74
C ALA A 118 -17.40 9.49 11.46
N TRP A 119 -16.12 9.46 11.18
CA TRP A 119 -15.34 10.65 10.83
C TRP A 119 -15.81 11.29 9.52
N LYS A 120 -16.09 10.49 8.51
CA LYS A 120 -16.63 11.00 7.26
C LYS A 120 -18.02 11.63 7.45
N ALA A 121 -18.88 11.00 8.22
CA ALA A 121 -20.20 11.55 8.56
C ALA A 121 -20.10 12.88 9.34
N ALA A 122 -19.04 13.05 10.14
CA ALA A 122 -18.72 14.30 10.84
C ALA A 122 -18.09 15.37 9.94
N GLY A 123 -17.90 15.12 8.65
CA GLY A 123 -17.38 16.08 7.68
C GLY A 123 -15.86 16.09 7.56
N LEU A 124 -15.14 15.11 8.14
CA LEU A 124 -13.70 14.99 7.99
C LEU A 124 -13.32 14.42 6.63
N THR A 125 -12.25 14.94 6.05
CA THR A 125 -11.62 14.37 4.86
C THR A 125 -10.62 13.31 5.28
N LEU A 126 -10.69 12.13 4.68
CA LEU A 126 -9.83 10.99 5.00
C LEU A 126 -8.85 10.74 3.86
N ALA A 127 -7.59 10.56 4.18
CA ALA A 127 -6.54 10.24 3.24
C ALA A 127 -5.57 9.21 3.83
N VAL A 128 -4.86 8.52 2.95
CA VAL A 128 -3.86 7.52 3.32
C VAL A 128 -2.49 7.96 2.84
N TYR A 129 -1.48 7.76 3.66
CA TYR A 129 -0.09 7.93 3.29
C TYR A 129 0.73 6.73 3.77
N SER A 130 1.20 5.93 2.83
CA SER A 130 1.93 4.69 3.09
C SER A 130 3.10 4.52 2.13
N SER A 131 4.07 3.69 2.50
CA SER A 131 5.18 3.30 1.62
C SER A 131 4.74 2.36 0.49
N GLY A 132 3.60 1.67 0.63
CA GLY A 132 2.99 0.90 -0.44
C GLY A 132 2.54 1.79 -1.59
N SER A 133 2.59 1.28 -2.82
CA SER A 133 2.11 2.03 -3.98
C SER A 133 0.63 2.40 -3.84
N GLU A 134 0.23 3.50 -4.47
CA GLU A 134 -1.18 3.93 -4.50
C GLU A 134 -2.10 2.81 -4.97
N ALA A 135 -1.70 2.07 -6.01
CA ALA A 135 -2.46 0.93 -6.52
C ALA A 135 -2.62 -0.18 -5.47
N ALA A 136 -1.56 -0.52 -4.74
CA ALA A 136 -1.61 -1.52 -3.66
C ALA A 136 -2.49 -1.05 -2.49
N GLN A 137 -2.45 0.23 -2.14
CA GLN A 137 -3.32 0.81 -1.12
C GLN A 137 -4.80 0.67 -1.50
N LYS A 138 -5.15 0.97 -2.74
CA LYS A 138 -6.52 0.83 -3.26
C LYS A 138 -6.99 -0.61 -3.28
N LEU A 139 -6.11 -1.58 -3.50
CA LEU A 139 -6.44 -3.01 -3.40
C LEU A 139 -6.78 -3.40 -1.96
N ILE A 140 -6.01 -2.96 -0.99
CA ILE A 140 -6.25 -3.25 0.43
C ILE A 140 -7.64 -2.78 0.84
N TYR A 141 -7.96 -1.52 0.57
CA TYR A 141 -9.25 -0.94 0.99
C TYR A 141 -10.41 -1.31 0.05
N GLY A 142 -10.12 -1.75 -1.16
CA GLY A 142 -11.13 -2.21 -2.11
C GLY A 142 -11.64 -3.63 -1.86
N TYR A 143 -10.84 -4.46 -1.18
CA TYR A 143 -11.14 -5.88 -0.95
C TYR A 143 -11.02 -6.26 0.52
N THR A 144 -11.77 -5.57 1.38
CA THR A 144 -11.82 -5.87 2.82
C THR A 144 -12.91 -6.87 3.13
N GLU A 145 -12.89 -7.44 4.32
CA GLU A 145 -13.99 -8.28 4.83
C GLU A 145 -15.34 -7.54 4.87
N GLN A 146 -15.31 -6.21 4.89
CA GLN A 146 -16.50 -5.35 4.88
C GLN A 146 -16.80 -4.78 3.50
N GLY A 147 -16.23 -5.36 2.45
CA GLY A 147 -16.37 -4.92 1.08
C GLY A 147 -15.42 -3.81 0.68
N ASP A 148 -15.78 -3.05 -0.34
CA ASP A 148 -15.00 -1.92 -0.85
C ASP A 148 -15.23 -0.68 0.04
N VAL A 149 -14.18 -0.25 0.73
CA VAL A 149 -14.20 0.96 1.57
C VAL A 149 -13.39 2.11 0.98
N THR A 150 -12.89 1.97 -0.25
CA THR A 150 -12.18 3.06 -0.95
C THR A 150 -12.98 4.37 -1.06
N PRO A 151 -14.32 4.35 -1.20
CA PRO A 151 -15.10 5.59 -1.25
C PRO A 151 -15.02 6.45 0.03
N LEU A 152 -14.58 5.88 1.16
CA LEU A 152 -14.37 6.64 2.39
C LEU A 152 -13.16 7.58 2.31
N PHE A 153 -12.21 7.32 1.43
CA PHE A 153 -10.98 8.09 1.27
C PHE A 153 -11.07 9.06 0.10
N SER A 154 -10.54 10.26 0.31
CA SER A 154 -10.44 11.30 -0.73
C SER A 154 -9.13 11.22 -1.52
N ALA A 155 -8.07 10.67 -0.93
CA ALA A 155 -6.76 10.58 -1.56
C ALA A 155 -5.91 9.44 -0.96
N PHE A 156 -5.02 8.93 -1.79
CA PHE A 156 -4.00 7.94 -1.44
C PHE A 156 -2.64 8.47 -1.87
N PHE A 157 -1.70 8.52 -0.93
CA PHE A 157 -0.35 9.00 -1.17
C PHE A 157 0.66 7.90 -0.90
N ASP A 158 1.64 7.79 -1.78
CA ASP A 158 2.78 6.91 -1.64
C ASP A 158 4.10 7.72 -1.58
N LEU A 159 5.24 7.04 -1.65
CA LEU A 159 6.54 7.71 -1.56
C LEU A 159 6.88 8.60 -2.77
N LYS A 160 6.06 8.66 -3.81
CA LYS A 160 6.23 9.58 -4.94
C LYS A 160 6.06 11.04 -4.52
N VAL A 161 5.28 11.32 -3.46
CA VAL A 161 5.15 12.67 -2.90
C VAL A 161 6.33 13.06 -2.02
N GLY A 162 7.20 12.12 -1.65
CA GLY A 162 8.35 12.30 -0.79
C GLY A 162 8.37 11.34 0.38
N GLY A 163 9.43 11.40 1.20
CA GLY A 163 9.58 10.56 2.37
C GLY A 163 8.70 11.01 3.53
N LYS A 164 8.25 10.06 4.35
CA LYS A 164 7.40 10.34 5.52
C LYS A 164 8.07 11.18 6.61
N ARG A 165 9.39 11.29 6.58
CA ARG A 165 10.18 12.10 7.53
C ARG A 165 10.48 13.51 7.02
N GLU A 166 10.05 13.84 5.80
CA GLU A 166 10.30 15.11 5.16
C GLU A 166 9.08 16.02 5.30
N SER A 167 9.24 17.19 5.89
CA SER A 167 8.15 18.14 6.08
C SER A 167 7.52 18.62 4.76
N ALA A 168 8.31 18.67 3.69
CA ALA A 168 7.83 19.03 2.36
C ALA A 168 6.78 18.07 1.81
N SER A 169 6.80 16.79 2.22
CA SER A 169 5.82 15.77 1.79
C SER A 169 4.40 16.03 2.31
N TYR A 170 4.24 16.94 3.28
CA TYR A 170 2.97 17.26 3.94
C TYR A 170 2.41 18.64 3.59
N ARG A 171 2.91 19.27 2.52
CA ARG A 171 2.52 20.62 2.06
C ARG A 171 1.61 20.64 0.84
#